data_95fc5987858d9f114264b9a6b14b7204
#
_entry.id   95fc5987858d9f114264b9a6b14b7204
#
_cell.length_a   1.000
_cell.length_b   1.000
_cell.length_c   1.000
_cell.angle_alpha   90.00
_cell.angle_beta   90.00
_cell.angle_gamma   90.00
#
_symmetry.space_group_name_H-M   'P 1'
#
loop_
_entity.id
_entity.type
_entity.pdbx_description
1 polymer ?
#
loop_
_entity_poly.entity_id
_entity_poly.type
_entity_poly.pdbx_seq_one_letter_code
_entity_poly.pdbx_strand_id
1 'polypeptide(L)'
;MRADLTLGLFALAGLLLSWGYTDPPLRLKRRGLGELSVLIVWGPLMGGGTYLAATGTLDGIALLATLPWGMIATAVLFGKHLDKIDADGSRGVRTLVVRIGEQRARAVTLALLSGMLTFGGTALAAGSNPPASALLTRSQT
;
A
#
# COMPACT_ATOMS: atom_id res chain seq x y z
N MET A 1 14.01 15.28 -16.60
CA MET A 1 12.73 15.59 -17.31
C MET A 1 11.68 14.48 -17.25
N ARG A 2 11.91 13.25 -17.72
CA ARG A 2 10.86 12.20 -17.65
C ARG A 2 10.58 11.72 -16.21
N ALA A 3 11.62 11.52 -15.40
CA ALA A 3 11.48 11.12 -13.99
C ALA A 3 10.74 12.18 -13.17
N ASP A 4 11.02 13.45 -13.38
CA ASP A 4 10.38 14.56 -12.66
C ASP A 4 8.87 14.64 -12.97
N LEU A 5 8.49 14.47 -14.25
CA LEU A 5 7.09 14.44 -14.64
C LEU A 5 6.36 13.24 -14.01
N THR A 6 6.98 12.06 -14.02
CA THR A 6 6.40 10.85 -13.42
C THR A 6 6.23 11.02 -11.91
N LEU A 7 7.24 11.59 -11.24
CA LEU A 7 7.16 11.88 -9.81
C LEU A 7 6.03 12.89 -9.51
N GLY A 8 5.87 13.92 -10.33
CA GLY A 8 4.76 14.86 -10.24
C GLY A 8 3.40 14.19 -10.40
N LEU A 9 3.26 13.20 -11.31
CA LEU A 9 2.04 12.43 -11.48
C LEU A 9 1.75 11.53 -10.25
N PHE A 10 2.77 10.92 -9.64
CA PHE A 10 2.61 10.15 -8.41
C PHE A 10 2.13 11.04 -7.26
N ALA A 11 2.73 12.22 -7.09
CA ALA A 11 2.32 13.18 -6.08
C ALA A 11 0.87 13.66 -6.29
N LEU A 12 0.52 13.98 -7.54
CA LEU A 12 -0.83 14.42 -7.90
C LEU A 12 -1.85 13.31 -7.65
N ALA A 13 -1.57 12.07 -8.05
CA ALA A 13 -2.45 10.93 -7.81
C ALA A 13 -2.66 10.67 -6.30
N GLY A 14 -1.59 10.75 -5.50
CA GLY A 14 -1.67 10.64 -4.04
C GLY A 14 -2.52 11.75 -3.43
N LEU A 15 -2.33 12.99 -3.89
CA LEU A 15 -3.13 14.15 -3.44
C LEU A 15 -4.61 13.99 -3.78
N LEU A 16 -4.94 13.60 -5.01
CA LEU A 16 -6.32 13.40 -5.45
C LEU A 16 -7.01 12.26 -4.69
N LEU A 17 -6.32 11.14 -4.45
CA LEU A 17 -6.85 10.04 -3.66
C LEU A 17 -7.04 10.44 -2.19
N SER A 18 -6.11 11.20 -1.61
CA SER A 18 -6.20 11.69 -0.24
C SER A 18 -7.35 12.69 -0.09
N TRP A 19 -7.49 13.62 -1.01
CA TRP A 19 -8.61 14.56 -1.02
C TRP A 19 -9.94 13.85 -1.24
N GLY A 20 -10.03 12.98 -2.23
CA GLY A 20 -11.23 12.21 -2.53
C GLY A 20 -11.60 11.16 -1.48
N TYR A 21 -10.74 10.91 -0.49
CA TYR A 21 -11.01 9.92 0.56
C TYR A 21 -12.25 10.27 1.38
N THR A 22 -12.37 11.51 1.85
CA THR A 22 -13.51 11.99 2.66
C THR A 22 -14.42 12.96 1.93
N ASP A 23 -13.89 13.75 0.99
CA ASP A 23 -14.56 14.89 0.40
C ASP A 23 -15.35 14.56 -0.87
N PRO A 24 -16.42 15.35 -1.16
CA PRO A 24 -17.11 15.26 -2.43
C PRO A 24 -16.19 15.65 -3.60
N PRO A 25 -16.39 15.10 -4.80
CA PRO A 25 -17.48 14.18 -5.18
C PRO A 25 -17.20 12.70 -4.92
N LEU A 26 -15.95 12.32 -4.61
CA LEU A 26 -15.52 10.93 -4.59
C LEU A 26 -15.98 10.19 -3.33
N ARG A 27 -15.72 10.76 -2.14
CA ARG A 27 -16.09 10.16 -0.83
C ARG A 27 -15.75 8.68 -0.74
N LEU A 28 -14.53 8.29 -1.13
CA LEU A 28 -14.10 6.90 -1.29
C LEU A 28 -14.37 6.05 -0.04
N LYS A 29 -14.17 6.63 1.15
CA LYS A 29 -14.48 5.97 2.42
C LYS A 29 -15.95 5.52 2.49
N ARG A 30 -16.91 6.36 2.09
CA ARG A 30 -18.34 6.05 2.13
C ARG A 30 -18.77 5.08 1.04
N ARG A 31 -17.98 4.96 -0.02
CA ARG A 31 -18.22 4.03 -1.14
C ARG A 31 -17.59 2.65 -0.93
N GLY A 32 -16.88 2.44 0.19
CA GLY A 32 -16.15 1.19 0.45
C GLY A 32 -14.91 1.02 -0.43
N LEU A 33 -14.38 2.12 -0.95
CA LEU A 33 -13.14 2.17 -1.74
C LEU A 33 -11.98 2.79 -0.95
N GLY A 34 -12.24 3.18 0.30
CA GLY A 34 -11.24 3.82 1.15
C GLY A 34 -10.06 2.90 1.43
N GLU A 35 -10.34 1.64 1.71
CA GLU A 35 -9.31 0.63 2.02
C GLU A 35 -8.41 0.35 0.81
N LEU A 36 -9.00 0.29 -0.40
CA LEU A 36 -8.24 0.13 -1.63
C LEU A 36 -7.39 1.38 -1.93
N SER A 37 -7.92 2.58 -1.69
CA SER A 37 -7.15 3.81 -1.88
C SER A 37 -5.95 3.88 -0.94
N VAL A 38 -6.08 3.43 0.32
CA VAL A 38 -4.97 3.34 1.27
C VAL A 38 -3.91 2.35 0.79
N LEU A 39 -4.31 1.18 0.29
CA LEU A 39 -3.38 0.18 -0.28
C LEU A 39 -2.52 0.80 -1.40
N ILE A 40 -3.16 1.54 -2.31
CA ILE A 40 -2.48 2.15 -3.46
C ILE A 40 -1.58 3.32 -3.02
N VAL A 41 -2.07 4.18 -2.13
CA VAL A 41 -1.32 5.36 -1.68
C VAL A 41 -0.09 4.97 -0.86
N TRP A 42 -0.25 4.07 0.12
CA TRP A 42 0.84 3.66 1.01
C TRP A 42 1.79 2.63 0.39
N GLY A 43 1.34 1.85 -0.57
CA GLY A 43 2.17 0.92 -1.32
C GLY A 43 2.81 1.58 -2.55
N PRO A 44 2.24 1.36 -3.74
CA PRO A 44 2.86 1.77 -5.00
C PRO A 44 3.12 3.27 -5.13
N LEU A 45 2.21 4.16 -4.69
CA LEU A 45 2.41 5.60 -4.88
C LEU A 45 3.50 6.15 -3.97
N MET A 46 3.45 5.86 -2.69
CA MET A 46 4.45 6.37 -1.75
C MET A 46 5.79 5.64 -1.91
N GLY A 47 5.77 4.31 -1.90
CA GLY A 47 6.99 3.52 -2.03
C GLY A 47 7.62 3.62 -3.42
N GLY A 48 6.82 3.51 -4.48
CA GLY A 48 7.28 3.67 -5.86
C GLY A 48 7.75 5.09 -6.17
N GLY A 49 7.06 6.11 -5.63
CA GLY A 49 7.49 7.50 -5.73
C GLY A 49 8.83 7.75 -5.04
N THR A 50 9.03 7.18 -3.86
CA THR A 50 10.31 7.26 -3.13
C THR A 50 11.44 6.58 -3.90
N TYR A 51 11.17 5.37 -4.44
CA TYR A 51 12.14 4.65 -5.28
C TYR A 51 12.51 5.46 -6.52
N LEU A 52 11.53 6.00 -7.23
CA LEU A 52 11.75 6.84 -8.40
C LEU A 52 12.56 8.09 -8.07
N ALA A 53 12.27 8.75 -6.95
CA ALA A 53 13.01 9.93 -6.51
C ALA A 53 14.48 9.61 -6.18
N ALA A 54 14.74 8.43 -5.61
CA ALA A 54 16.08 7.99 -5.22
C ALA A 54 16.92 7.49 -6.40
N THR A 55 16.31 6.81 -7.38
CA THR A 55 17.03 6.11 -8.46
C THR A 55 16.89 6.76 -9.83
N GLY A 56 15.93 7.67 -9.99
CA GLY A 56 15.58 8.27 -11.29
C GLY A 56 14.84 7.33 -12.25
N THR A 57 14.60 6.08 -11.84
CA THR A 57 13.95 5.03 -12.65
C THR A 57 12.78 4.41 -11.93
N LEU A 58 11.79 3.90 -12.68
CA LEU A 58 10.66 3.17 -12.13
C LEU A 58 10.68 1.75 -12.68
N ASP A 59 10.76 0.77 -11.77
CA ASP A 59 10.78 -0.64 -12.10
C ASP A 59 9.54 -1.33 -11.52
N GLY A 60 8.97 -2.26 -12.27
CA GLY A 60 7.81 -3.06 -11.83
C GLY A 60 8.09 -3.90 -10.60
N ILE A 61 9.30 -4.44 -10.47
CA ILE A 61 9.72 -5.21 -9.28
C ILE A 61 9.77 -4.30 -8.05
N ALA A 62 10.31 -3.08 -8.20
CA ALA A 62 10.32 -2.09 -7.13
C ALA A 62 8.90 -1.73 -6.68
N LEU A 63 7.95 -1.56 -7.60
CA LEU A 63 6.54 -1.31 -7.27
C LEU A 63 5.92 -2.48 -6.48
N LEU A 64 6.18 -3.71 -6.91
CA LEU A 64 5.71 -4.90 -6.19
C LEU A 64 6.32 -4.99 -4.78
N ALA A 65 7.59 -4.66 -4.63
CA ALA A 65 8.29 -4.67 -3.33
C ALA A 65 7.70 -3.65 -2.32
N THR A 66 6.94 -2.66 -2.78
CA THR A 66 6.26 -1.69 -1.90
C THR A 66 4.89 -2.15 -1.41
N LEU A 67 4.31 -3.21 -1.99
CA LEU A 67 2.99 -3.72 -1.62
C LEU A 67 2.87 -4.11 -0.13
N PRO A 68 3.87 -4.72 0.54
CA PRO A 68 3.80 -5.03 1.95
C PRO A 68 3.47 -3.81 2.83
N TRP A 69 4.00 -2.64 2.50
CA TRP A 69 3.69 -1.39 3.20
C TRP A 69 2.22 -0.98 3.02
N GLY A 70 1.70 -1.09 1.81
CA GLY A 70 0.28 -0.87 1.53
C GLY A 70 -0.61 -1.89 2.27
N MET A 71 -0.21 -3.16 2.33
CA MET A 71 -0.95 -4.21 3.02
C MET A 71 -1.06 -3.94 4.52
N ILE A 72 0.05 -3.58 5.20
CA ILE A 72 0.01 -3.28 6.64
C ILE A 72 -0.82 -2.03 6.93
N ALA A 73 -0.68 -0.96 6.15
CA ALA A 73 -1.49 0.24 6.30
C ALA A 73 -2.98 -0.05 6.13
N THR A 74 -3.33 -0.89 5.16
CA THR A 74 -4.71 -1.32 4.91
C THR A 74 -5.23 -2.22 6.03
N ALA A 75 -4.43 -3.16 6.54
CA ALA A 75 -4.82 -4.02 7.66
C ALA A 75 -5.11 -3.20 8.93
N VAL A 76 -4.29 -2.18 9.22
CA VAL A 76 -4.54 -1.24 10.33
C VAL A 76 -5.87 -0.50 10.13
N LEU A 77 -6.15 -0.06 8.91
CA LEU A 77 -7.41 0.63 8.59
C LEU A 77 -8.61 -0.31 8.75
N PHE A 78 -8.50 -1.57 8.32
CA PHE A 78 -9.53 -2.59 8.56
C PHE A 78 -9.79 -2.78 10.05
N GLY A 79 -8.76 -2.87 10.88
CA GLY A 79 -8.89 -2.94 12.34
C GLY A 79 -9.68 -1.76 12.91
N LYS A 80 -9.33 -0.54 12.53
CA LYS A 80 -10.05 0.68 12.94
C LYS A 80 -11.52 0.71 12.52
N HIS A 81 -11.84 0.18 11.34
CA HIS A 81 -13.21 0.11 10.87
C HIS A 81 -13.98 -1.05 11.51
N LEU A 82 -13.32 -2.16 11.86
CA LEU A 82 -13.91 -3.25 12.64
C LEU A 82 -14.36 -2.77 14.03
N ASP A 83 -13.52 -2.00 14.72
CA ASP A 83 -13.86 -1.42 16.04
C ASP A 83 -15.06 -0.45 15.98
N LYS A 84 -15.37 0.08 14.80
CA LYS A 84 -16.42 1.08 14.59
C LYS A 84 -17.56 0.60 13.69
N ILE A 85 -17.65 -0.72 13.42
CA ILE A 85 -18.58 -1.28 12.43
C ILE A 85 -20.03 -0.87 12.70
N ASP A 86 -20.47 -0.94 13.95
CA ASP A 86 -21.84 -0.58 14.35
C ASP A 86 -22.07 0.94 14.29
N ALA A 87 -21.09 1.72 14.74
CA ALA A 87 -21.15 3.17 14.72
C ALA A 87 -21.11 3.72 13.28
N ASP A 88 -20.32 3.15 12.39
CA ASP A 88 -20.27 3.54 10.98
C ASP A 88 -21.57 3.11 10.26
N GLY A 89 -22.07 1.91 10.55
CA GLY A 89 -23.33 1.41 10.01
C GLY A 89 -24.53 2.29 10.39
N SER A 90 -24.66 2.65 11.65
CA SER A 90 -25.74 3.51 12.16
C SER A 90 -25.72 4.94 11.59
N ARG A 91 -24.53 5.44 11.23
CA ARG A 91 -24.33 6.75 10.58
C ARG A 91 -24.44 6.72 9.07
N GLY A 92 -24.75 5.56 8.46
CA GLY A 92 -24.84 5.39 7.01
C GLY A 92 -23.47 5.46 6.31
N VAL A 93 -22.37 5.28 7.03
CA VAL A 93 -21.03 5.22 6.46
C VAL A 93 -20.75 3.80 6.00
N ARG A 94 -20.79 3.57 4.70
CA ARG A 94 -20.64 2.24 4.09
C ARG A 94 -19.17 1.95 3.74
N THR A 95 -18.29 1.87 4.74
CA THR A 95 -16.93 1.39 4.56
C THR A 95 -16.93 -0.03 3.97
N LEU A 96 -15.81 -0.49 3.42
CA LEU A 96 -15.71 -1.86 2.92
C LEU A 96 -16.02 -2.87 4.03
N VAL A 97 -15.54 -2.62 5.24
CA VAL A 97 -15.80 -3.46 6.42
C VAL A 97 -17.29 -3.59 6.71
N VAL A 98 -18.05 -2.48 6.70
CA VAL A 98 -19.52 -2.48 6.88
C VAL A 98 -20.21 -3.27 5.76
N ARG A 99 -19.69 -3.19 4.53
CA ARG A 99 -20.28 -3.88 3.36
C ARG A 99 -20.09 -5.39 3.38
N ILE A 100 -18.89 -5.84 3.71
CA ILE A 100 -18.55 -7.27 3.69
C ILE A 100 -18.90 -8.00 5.00
N GLY A 101 -19.13 -7.24 6.06
CA GLY A 101 -19.43 -7.74 7.39
C GLY A 101 -18.18 -8.13 8.19
N GLU A 102 -18.35 -8.24 9.50
CA GLU A 102 -17.26 -8.43 10.46
C GLU A 102 -16.41 -9.67 10.18
N GLN A 103 -17.04 -10.82 9.94
CA GLN A 103 -16.33 -12.08 9.76
C GLN A 103 -15.41 -12.07 8.54
N ARG A 104 -15.92 -11.55 7.40
CA ARG A 104 -15.11 -11.43 6.17
C ARG A 104 -14.04 -10.36 6.32
N ALA A 105 -14.33 -9.27 7.00
CA ALA A 105 -13.35 -8.22 7.25
C ALA A 105 -12.18 -8.74 8.11
N ARG A 106 -12.45 -9.54 9.14
CA ARG A 106 -11.40 -10.23 9.94
C ARG A 106 -10.54 -11.15 9.07
N ALA A 107 -11.17 -11.94 8.19
CA ALA A 107 -10.44 -12.83 7.27
C ALA A 107 -9.55 -12.05 6.30
N VAL A 108 -10.04 -10.93 5.74
CA VAL A 108 -9.25 -10.04 4.86
C VAL A 108 -8.08 -9.42 5.64
N THR A 109 -8.30 -8.98 6.88
CA THR A 109 -7.22 -8.42 7.71
C THR A 109 -6.11 -9.45 7.93
N LEU A 110 -6.47 -10.69 8.28
CA LEU A 110 -5.50 -11.77 8.45
C LEU A 110 -4.76 -12.10 7.14
N ALA A 111 -5.47 -12.12 6.01
CA ALA A 111 -4.86 -12.34 4.69
C ALA A 111 -3.87 -11.23 4.32
N LEU A 112 -4.17 -9.97 4.62
CA LEU A 112 -3.27 -8.84 4.40
C LEU A 112 -2.00 -8.94 5.26
N LEU A 113 -2.15 -9.30 6.55
CA LEU A 113 -1.02 -9.48 7.45
C LEU A 113 -0.15 -10.69 7.04
N SER A 114 -0.76 -11.81 6.66
CA SER A 114 -0.05 -12.99 6.16
C SER A 114 0.67 -12.68 4.85
N GLY A 115 0.02 -11.98 3.92
CA GLY A 115 0.62 -11.54 2.66
C GLY A 115 1.81 -10.60 2.88
N MET A 116 1.71 -9.66 3.82
CA MET A 116 2.80 -8.78 4.21
C MET A 116 4.00 -9.58 4.74
N LEU A 117 3.77 -10.56 5.62
CA LEU A 117 4.85 -11.39 6.18
C LEU A 117 5.53 -12.25 5.12
N THR A 118 4.77 -12.88 4.23
CA THR A 118 5.33 -13.70 3.15
C THR A 118 6.11 -12.88 2.14
N PHE A 119 5.54 -11.77 1.65
CA PHE A 119 6.20 -10.88 0.70
C PHE A 119 7.41 -10.15 1.31
N GLY A 120 7.26 -9.63 2.54
CA GLY A 120 8.36 -8.97 3.25
C GLY A 120 9.49 -9.94 3.57
N GLY A 121 9.16 -11.16 4.00
CA GLY A 121 10.14 -12.21 4.28
C GLY A 121 10.92 -12.64 3.05
N THR A 122 10.27 -12.82 1.90
CA THR A 122 10.95 -13.17 0.64
C THR A 122 11.85 -12.04 0.12
N ALA A 123 11.41 -10.79 0.25
CA ALA A 123 12.21 -9.62 -0.14
C ALA A 123 13.49 -9.49 0.72
N LEU A 124 13.37 -9.70 2.04
CA LEU A 124 14.52 -9.71 2.96
C LEU A 124 15.47 -10.87 2.65
N ALA A 125 14.95 -12.08 2.42
CA ALA A 125 15.75 -13.25 2.07
C ALA A 125 16.51 -13.05 0.73
N ALA A 126 15.86 -12.44 -0.26
CA ALA A 126 16.50 -12.10 -1.53
C ALA A 126 17.61 -11.04 -1.39
N GLY A 127 17.39 -10.04 -0.53
CA GLY A 127 18.37 -8.98 -0.25
C GLY A 127 19.56 -9.44 0.60
N SER A 128 19.38 -10.49 1.41
CA SER A 128 20.44 -11.06 2.25
C SER A 128 21.38 -12.02 1.50
N ASN A 129 21.02 -12.44 0.28
CA ASN A 129 21.86 -13.25 -0.60
C ASN A 129 22.40 -12.39 -1.77
N PRO A 130 23.51 -11.66 -1.59
CA PRO A 130 24.12 -10.96 -2.71
C PRO A 130 24.54 -11.99 -3.77
N PRO A 131 24.34 -11.71 -5.07
CA PRO A 131 24.76 -12.63 -6.12
C PRO A 131 26.25 -12.91 -5.97
N ALA A 132 26.65 -14.17 -6.16
CA ALA A 132 28.02 -14.64 -6.00
C ALA A 132 29.06 -13.75 -6.73
N SER A 133 28.64 -13.11 -7.84
CA SER A 133 29.45 -12.12 -8.57
C SER A 133 29.84 -10.89 -7.73
N ALA A 134 29.00 -10.44 -6.79
CA ALA A 134 29.28 -9.29 -5.92
C ALA A 134 30.31 -9.64 -4.82
N LEU A 135 30.42 -10.92 -4.45
CA LEU A 135 31.42 -11.39 -3.49
C LEU A 135 32.82 -11.49 -4.11
N LEU A 136 32.90 -11.81 -5.40
CA LEU A 136 34.14 -11.91 -6.14
C LEU A 136 34.81 -10.54 -6.38
N THR A 137 34.02 -9.48 -6.51
CA THR A 137 34.54 -8.11 -6.71
C THR A 137 35.16 -7.52 -5.43
N ARG A 138 34.68 -7.96 -4.25
CA ARG A 138 35.24 -7.50 -2.95
C ARG A 138 36.58 -8.14 -2.56
N SER A 139 36.96 -9.25 -3.19
CA SER A 139 38.22 -9.92 -2.88
C SER A 139 39.42 -9.41 -3.71
N GLN A 140 39.17 -8.41 -4.61
CA GLN A 140 40.22 -7.84 -5.49
C GLN A 140 40.63 -6.40 -5.13
N THR A 141 40.13 -5.85 -4.02
CA THR A 141 40.55 -4.56 -3.45
C THR A 141 41.18 -4.77 -2.08
#